data_057cd510ca73b51a506ec7e4e4bfefbc
#
_entry.id   057cd510ca73b51a506ec7e4e4bfefbc
#
_cell.length_a   1.000
_cell.length_b   1.000
_cell.length_c   1.000
_cell.angle_alpha   90.00
_cell.angle_beta   90.00
_cell.angle_gamma   90.00
#
_symmetry.space_group_name_H-M   'P 1'
#
loop_
_entity.id
_entity.type
_entity.pdbx_description
1 polymer ?
#
loop_
_entity_poly.entity_id
_entity_poly.type
_entity_poly.pdbx_seq_one_letter_code
_entity_poly.pdbx_strand_id
1 'polypeptide(L)'
;AETPLKAEISETPGFRSIVAGAETVAAPGRDYTAKAILRGLEPGRAYYYRFIAPDGSISPIGQTRTLPEGGIDKYRMAVFSCSNMPFGWFNAYAHAAQVGDFDIALHLGDYIYEYQRGDYPSAKDTVAGRLIEPANEIVSLADYRLRYASYRADPDLQAIHARAPMLCMWDDHEFANDAYADGAQNHQANEGDWQTRKAAAEKAYREWM
;
A
#
# COMPACT_ATOMS: atom_id res chain seq x y z
N ALA A 1 -6.42 18.39 -12.05
CA ALA A 1 -6.48 19.43 -11.01
C ALA A 1 -6.15 18.80 -9.66
N GLU A 2 -5.68 19.58 -8.72
CA GLU A 2 -5.51 19.17 -7.32
C GLU A 2 -6.87 19.04 -6.64
N THR A 3 -7.01 18.05 -5.75
CA THR A 3 -8.25 17.83 -4.99
C THR A 3 -7.94 17.94 -3.50
N PRO A 4 -8.44 18.99 -2.82
CA PRO A 4 -8.30 19.08 -1.37
C PRO A 4 -9.12 17.99 -0.69
N LEU A 5 -8.58 17.41 0.38
CA LEU A 5 -9.23 16.37 1.17
C LEU A 5 -9.14 16.72 2.65
N LYS A 6 -10.18 16.37 3.41
CA LYS A 6 -10.18 16.43 4.86
C LYS A 6 -10.05 15.02 5.42
N ALA A 7 -9.04 14.79 6.25
CA ALA A 7 -8.93 13.58 7.05
C ALA A 7 -9.57 13.80 8.41
N GLU A 8 -10.36 12.86 8.88
CA GLU A 8 -10.97 12.86 10.22
C GLU A 8 -10.66 11.55 10.95
N ILE A 9 -10.50 11.64 12.27
CA ILE A 9 -10.29 10.48 13.14
C ILE A 9 -11.24 10.55 14.34
N SER A 10 -11.76 9.38 14.72
CA SER A 10 -12.73 9.19 15.78
C SER A 10 -12.42 7.94 16.58
N GLU A 11 -12.84 7.87 17.84
CA GLU A 11 -12.77 6.65 18.66
C GLU A 11 -13.85 5.63 18.30
N THR A 12 -14.85 6.02 17.50
CA THR A 12 -15.94 5.13 17.10
C THR A 12 -16.18 5.19 15.58
N PRO A 13 -16.62 4.09 14.96
CA PRO A 13 -16.87 4.04 13.52
C PRO A 13 -18.03 4.93 13.06
N GLY A 14 -18.86 5.40 14.00
CA GLY A 14 -19.98 6.30 13.69
C GLY A 14 -19.59 7.77 13.55
N PHE A 15 -18.35 8.15 13.82
CA PHE A 15 -17.82 9.53 13.73
C PHE A 15 -18.71 10.60 14.40
N ARG A 16 -19.36 10.24 15.52
CA ARG A 16 -20.20 11.18 16.29
C ARG A 16 -19.38 12.26 16.99
N SER A 17 -18.13 11.95 17.30
CA SER A 17 -17.14 12.87 17.87
C SER A 17 -15.86 12.73 17.09
N ILE A 18 -15.34 13.83 16.56
CA ILE A 18 -14.07 13.92 15.87
C ILE A 18 -13.00 14.27 16.89
N VAL A 19 -12.00 13.41 17.04
CA VAL A 19 -10.88 13.60 17.98
C VAL A 19 -9.81 14.50 17.38
N ALA A 20 -9.49 14.30 16.11
CA ALA A 20 -8.56 15.13 15.37
C ALA A 20 -8.91 15.14 13.87
N GLY A 21 -8.40 16.14 13.18
CA GLY A 21 -8.54 16.28 11.73
C GLY A 21 -7.30 16.94 11.12
N ALA A 22 -7.12 16.74 9.83
CA ALA A 22 -6.09 17.41 9.04
C ALA A 22 -6.58 17.62 7.60
N GLU A 23 -6.07 18.66 6.96
CA GLU A 23 -6.24 18.87 5.54
C GLU A 23 -5.06 18.28 4.77
N THR A 24 -5.32 17.75 3.59
CA THR A 24 -4.32 17.24 2.66
C THR A 24 -4.80 17.45 1.23
N VAL A 25 -3.95 17.17 0.26
CA VAL A 25 -4.27 17.37 -1.16
C VAL A 25 -3.84 16.13 -1.95
N ALA A 26 -4.77 15.58 -2.73
CA ALA A 26 -4.46 14.63 -3.78
C ALA A 26 -4.07 15.39 -5.05
N ALA A 27 -2.82 15.24 -5.49
CA ALA A 27 -2.24 16.01 -6.58
C ALA A 27 -1.62 15.11 -7.66
N PRO A 28 -1.65 15.51 -8.95
CA PRO A 28 -1.10 14.73 -10.05
C PRO A 28 0.40 14.44 -9.90
N GLY A 29 1.14 15.35 -9.26
CA GLY A 29 2.58 15.17 -8.98
C GLY A 29 2.89 13.99 -8.06
N ARG A 30 1.88 13.47 -7.33
CA ARG A 30 1.96 12.29 -6.45
C ARG A 30 0.91 11.24 -6.81
N ASP A 31 0.58 11.11 -8.08
CA ASP A 31 -0.40 10.15 -8.58
C ASP A 31 -1.76 10.18 -7.86
N TYR A 32 -2.19 11.36 -7.43
CA TYR A 32 -3.41 11.59 -6.64
C TYR A 32 -3.46 10.82 -5.31
N THR A 33 -2.35 10.28 -4.84
CA THR A 33 -2.28 9.78 -3.46
C THR A 33 -2.25 10.93 -2.46
N ALA A 34 -2.84 10.73 -1.30
CA ALA A 34 -2.88 11.72 -0.24
C ALA A 34 -2.48 11.12 1.10
N LYS A 35 -1.65 11.84 1.85
CA LYS A 35 -1.23 11.46 3.21
C LYS A 35 -1.58 12.58 4.16
N ALA A 36 -2.14 12.24 5.31
CA ALA A 36 -2.49 13.17 6.36
C ALA A 36 -1.77 12.81 7.68
N ILE A 37 -1.26 13.80 8.38
CA ILE A 37 -0.67 13.62 9.71
C ILE A 37 -1.66 14.14 10.74
N LEU A 38 -2.18 13.23 11.56
CA LEU A 38 -3.08 13.52 12.66
C LEU A 38 -2.28 13.53 13.98
N ARG A 39 -2.50 14.54 14.80
CA ARG A 39 -1.75 14.79 16.05
C ARG A 39 -2.69 14.88 17.24
N GLY A 40 -2.13 14.78 18.45
CA GLY A 40 -2.89 14.90 19.69
C GLY A 40 -3.74 13.67 20.02
N LEU A 41 -3.32 12.49 19.52
CA LEU A 41 -3.98 11.23 19.81
C LEU A 41 -3.37 10.61 21.09
N GLU A 42 -4.22 10.02 21.91
CA GLU A 42 -3.80 9.30 23.10
C GLU A 42 -3.01 8.02 22.73
N PRO A 43 -1.96 7.66 23.47
CA PRO A 43 -1.18 6.47 23.20
C PRO A 43 -1.96 5.17 23.48
N GLY A 44 -1.63 4.09 22.76
CA GLY A 44 -2.19 2.75 22.96
C GLY A 44 -3.67 2.61 22.59
N ARG A 45 -4.26 3.60 21.92
CA ARG A 45 -5.69 3.61 21.58
C ARG A 45 -5.95 3.20 20.14
N ALA A 46 -7.08 2.52 19.92
CA ALA A 46 -7.63 2.25 18.61
C ALA A 46 -8.49 3.42 18.15
N TYR A 47 -8.40 3.73 16.86
CA TYR A 47 -9.13 4.81 16.22
C TYR A 47 -9.68 4.37 14.86
N TYR A 48 -10.67 5.11 14.36
CA TYR A 48 -11.24 5.01 13.03
C TYR A 48 -10.94 6.29 12.26
N TYR A 49 -10.57 6.17 10.99
CA TYR A 49 -10.28 7.32 10.13
C TYR A 49 -11.05 7.25 8.81
N ARG A 50 -11.27 8.40 8.23
CA ARG A 50 -11.87 8.57 6.91
C ARG A 50 -11.33 9.82 6.24
N PHE A 51 -11.47 9.86 4.92
CA PHE A 51 -11.22 11.05 4.11
C PHE A 51 -12.55 11.55 3.52
N ILE A 52 -12.66 12.86 3.39
CA ILE A 52 -13.85 13.54 2.84
C ILE A 52 -13.37 14.42 1.69
N ALA A 53 -13.99 14.27 0.52
CA ALA A 53 -13.74 15.07 -0.66
C ALA A 53 -14.64 16.32 -0.71
N PRO A 54 -14.33 17.33 -1.56
CA PRO A 54 -15.09 18.58 -1.63
C PRO A 54 -16.56 18.41 -2.04
N ASP A 55 -16.89 17.36 -2.76
CA ASP A 55 -18.25 17.01 -3.16
C ASP A 55 -19.06 16.32 -2.05
N GLY A 56 -18.44 16.09 -0.88
CA GLY A 56 -19.04 15.42 0.27
C GLY A 56 -18.91 13.89 0.21
N SER A 57 -18.27 13.31 -0.81
CA SER A 57 -17.99 11.88 -0.85
C SER A 57 -17.01 11.48 0.27
N ILE A 58 -17.23 10.30 0.83
CA ILE A 58 -16.49 9.78 1.98
C ILE A 58 -15.81 8.47 1.60
N SER A 59 -14.54 8.33 1.96
CA SER A 59 -13.80 7.08 1.77
C SER A 59 -14.36 5.94 2.63
N PRO A 60 -14.04 4.67 2.32
CA PRO A 60 -14.17 3.60 3.30
C PRO A 60 -13.52 3.97 4.63
N ILE A 61 -14.07 3.46 5.73
CA ILE A 61 -13.54 3.70 7.08
C ILE A 61 -12.38 2.73 7.31
N GLY A 62 -11.24 3.28 7.67
CA GLY A 62 -10.09 2.51 8.12
C GLY A 62 -9.96 2.53 9.64
N GLN A 63 -9.25 1.55 10.17
CA GLN A 63 -8.88 1.44 11.57
C GLN A 63 -7.38 1.65 11.72
N THR A 64 -7.00 2.26 12.83
CA THR A 64 -5.59 2.45 13.17
C THR A 64 -5.42 2.37 14.68
N ARG A 65 -4.18 2.31 15.14
CA ARG A 65 -3.85 2.31 16.55
C ARG A 65 -2.58 3.10 16.78
N THR A 66 -2.56 3.89 17.84
CA THR A 66 -1.35 4.54 18.32
C THR A 66 -0.48 3.54 19.09
N LEU A 67 0.82 3.76 19.04
CA LEU A 67 1.75 2.98 19.86
C LEU A 67 1.49 3.24 21.36
N PRO A 68 1.57 2.22 22.21
CA PRO A 68 1.45 2.41 23.64
C PRO A 68 2.68 3.14 24.22
N GLU A 69 2.47 3.89 25.29
CA GLU A 69 3.55 4.40 26.13
C GLU A 69 3.80 3.42 27.29
N GLY A 70 5.08 3.07 27.51
CA GLY A 70 5.49 2.15 28.56
C GLY A 70 5.48 0.68 28.16
N GLY A 71 5.53 -0.20 29.15
CA GLY A 71 5.54 -1.65 28.95
C GLY A 71 4.18 -2.19 28.51
N ILE A 72 4.22 -3.18 27.63
CA ILE A 72 3.04 -3.93 27.19
C ILE A 72 3.29 -5.42 27.38
N ASP A 73 2.30 -6.15 27.88
CA ASP A 73 2.42 -7.59 28.09
C ASP A 73 2.33 -8.39 26.80
N LYS A 74 1.64 -7.87 25.79
CA LYS A 74 1.41 -8.54 24.53
C LYS A 74 1.22 -7.57 23.37
N TYR A 75 1.87 -7.86 22.26
CA TYR A 75 1.70 -7.18 20.97
C TYR A 75 1.62 -8.22 19.87
N ARG A 76 0.54 -8.19 19.10
CA ARG A 76 0.32 -9.15 18.02
C ARG A 76 0.59 -8.50 16.68
N MET A 77 1.31 -9.20 15.82
CA MET A 77 1.67 -8.75 14.49
C MET A 77 1.17 -9.77 13.45
N ALA A 78 0.50 -9.29 12.41
CA ALA A 78 0.27 -10.06 11.19
C ALA A 78 1.43 -9.74 10.22
N VAL A 79 2.18 -10.76 9.81
CA VAL A 79 3.37 -10.58 8.97
C VAL A 79 3.14 -11.17 7.58
N PHE A 80 3.43 -10.40 6.56
CA PHE A 80 3.26 -10.75 5.15
C PHE A 80 4.54 -10.46 4.36
N SER A 81 4.70 -11.16 3.23
CA SER A 81 5.72 -10.88 2.21
C SER A 81 5.32 -11.52 0.88
N CYS A 82 5.99 -11.16 -0.21
CA CYS A 82 5.93 -11.88 -1.48
C CYS A 82 4.52 -12.01 -2.07
N SER A 83 3.87 -10.88 -2.30
CA SER A 83 2.46 -10.79 -2.72
C SER A 83 2.31 -10.76 -4.25
N ASN A 84 2.73 -11.81 -4.95
CA ASN A 84 2.61 -11.84 -6.40
C ASN A 84 1.17 -12.10 -6.84
N MET A 85 0.47 -11.04 -7.27
CA MET A 85 -0.96 -11.04 -7.59
C MET A 85 -1.36 -12.07 -8.67
N PRO A 86 -0.65 -12.28 -9.77
CA PRO A 86 -1.01 -13.28 -10.78
C PRO A 86 -1.00 -14.74 -10.32
N PHE A 87 -0.29 -15.08 -9.23
CA PHE A 87 -0.27 -16.44 -8.69
C PHE A 87 -1.55 -16.86 -7.97
N GLY A 88 -2.39 -15.92 -7.55
CA GLY A 88 -3.60 -16.28 -6.83
C GLY A 88 -4.37 -15.10 -6.24
N TRP A 89 -5.43 -15.46 -5.54
CA TRP A 89 -6.24 -14.51 -4.78
C TRP A 89 -5.57 -14.22 -3.44
N PHE A 90 -5.76 -13.00 -2.94
CA PHE A 90 -5.17 -12.55 -1.68
C PHE A 90 -5.93 -13.03 -0.44
N ASN A 91 -6.30 -14.32 -0.43
CA ASN A 91 -7.06 -14.96 0.64
C ASN A 91 -6.41 -14.83 2.03
N ALA A 92 -5.08 -14.79 2.10
CA ALA A 92 -4.37 -14.59 3.36
C ALA A 92 -4.66 -13.21 3.96
N TYR A 93 -4.74 -12.17 3.13
CA TYR A 93 -5.12 -10.83 3.57
C TYR A 93 -6.58 -10.77 3.99
N ALA A 94 -7.50 -11.36 3.20
CA ALA A 94 -8.92 -11.47 3.56
C ALA A 94 -9.11 -12.13 4.91
N HIS A 95 -8.47 -13.29 5.11
CA HIS A 95 -8.56 -14.04 6.35
C HIS A 95 -8.00 -13.25 7.55
N ALA A 96 -6.82 -12.66 7.41
CA ALA A 96 -6.22 -11.86 8.47
C ALA A 96 -7.11 -10.65 8.82
N ALA A 97 -7.65 -9.94 7.83
CA ALA A 97 -8.54 -8.81 8.05
C ALA A 97 -9.83 -9.25 8.78
N GLN A 98 -10.37 -10.42 8.44
CA GLN A 98 -11.58 -10.98 9.07
C GLN A 98 -11.30 -11.41 10.52
N VAL A 99 -10.21 -12.10 10.79
CA VAL A 99 -9.81 -12.51 12.14
C VAL A 99 -9.52 -11.30 13.01
N GLY A 100 -8.75 -10.36 12.49
CA GLY A 100 -8.50 -9.06 13.09
C GLY A 100 -7.86 -9.05 14.48
N ASP A 101 -7.33 -10.18 14.97
CA ASP A 101 -6.72 -10.30 16.29
C ASP A 101 -5.22 -9.95 16.26
N PHE A 102 -4.90 -8.76 15.76
CA PHE A 102 -3.55 -8.22 15.72
C PHE A 102 -3.57 -6.68 15.87
N ASP A 103 -2.47 -6.14 16.37
CA ASP A 103 -2.29 -4.72 16.64
C ASP A 103 -1.72 -3.96 15.44
N ILE A 104 -0.91 -4.64 14.60
CA ILE A 104 -0.24 -4.09 13.43
C ILE A 104 -0.06 -5.17 12.36
N ALA A 105 -0.10 -4.76 11.10
CA ALA A 105 0.34 -5.56 9.97
C ALA A 105 1.75 -5.12 9.54
N LEU A 106 2.62 -6.07 9.24
CA LEU A 106 3.95 -5.84 8.67
C LEU A 106 4.02 -6.49 7.31
N HIS A 107 4.50 -5.75 6.31
CA HIS A 107 4.83 -6.30 5.00
C HIS A 107 6.33 -6.18 4.77
N LEU A 108 7.01 -7.31 4.63
CA LEU A 108 8.47 -7.39 4.59
C LEU A 108 9.06 -7.22 3.18
N GLY A 109 8.30 -6.72 2.24
CA GLY A 109 8.71 -6.49 0.86
C GLY A 109 8.08 -7.45 -0.13
N ASP A 110 8.38 -7.26 -1.41
CA ASP A 110 7.68 -7.90 -2.53
C ASP A 110 6.17 -7.65 -2.48
N TYR A 111 5.81 -6.42 -2.21
CA TYR A 111 4.41 -6.00 -2.22
C TYR A 111 3.86 -5.94 -3.65
N ILE A 112 4.70 -5.57 -4.61
CA ILE A 112 4.44 -5.64 -6.06
C ILE A 112 5.56 -6.42 -6.74
N TYR A 113 5.34 -6.83 -7.99
CA TYR A 113 6.33 -7.50 -8.84
C TYR A 113 6.44 -6.75 -10.16
N GLU A 114 7.67 -6.58 -10.66
CA GLU A 114 7.97 -5.75 -11.84
C GLU A 114 7.69 -6.44 -13.16
N TYR A 115 7.63 -7.75 -13.20
CA TYR A 115 7.54 -8.55 -14.43
C TYR A 115 6.34 -8.19 -15.32
N GLN A 116 6.52 -8.40 -16.62
CA GLN A 116 5.40 -8.37 -17.56
C GLN A 116 4.46 -9.57 -17.38
N ARG A 117 3.26 -9.45 -17.89
CA ARG A 117 2.29 -10.57 -17.87
C ARG A 117 2.84 -11.77 -18.60
N GLY A 118 2.79 -12.94 -17.96
CA GLY A 118 3.17 -14.22 -18.52
C GLY A 118 4.64 -14.61 -18.34
N ASP A 119 5.43 -13.80 -17.68
CA ASP A 119 6.82 -14.15 -17.31
C ASP A 119 6.87 -14.78 -15.93
N TYR A 120 6.38 -14.09 -14.90
CA TYR A 120 6.40 -14.58 -13.53
C TYR A 120 5.09 -14.19 -12.78
N PRO A 121 4.15 -15.14 -12.68
CA PRO A 121 4.16 -16.51 -13.22
C PRO A 121 4.07 -16.56 -14.74
N SER A 122 4.40 -17.73 -15.30
CA SER A 122 4.17 -17.98 -16.72
C SER A 122 2.67 -17.87 -17.05
N ALA A 123 2.34 -17.64 -18.32
CA ALA A 123 0.93 -17.47 -18.72
C ALA A 123 0.04 -18.67 -18.34
N LYS A 124 0.59 -19.91 -18.33
CA LYS A 124 -0.15 -21.13 -17.95
C LYS A 124 -0.39 -21.26 -16.44
N ASP A 125 0.45 -20.59 -15.63
CA ASP A 125 0.39 -20.64 -14.18
C ASP A 125 -0.34 -19.42 -13.58
N THR A 126 -0.67 -18.43 -14.43
CA THR A 126 -1.46 -17.26 -14.04
C THR A 126 -2.90 -17.67 -13.77
N VAL A 127 -3.40 -17.29 -12.60
CA VAL A 127 -4.81 -17.53 -12.22
C VAL A 127 -5.73 -16.67 -13.08
N ALA A 128 -6.79 -17.28 -13.62
CA ALA A 128 -7.77 -16.59 -14.46
C ALA A 128 -8.37 -15.36 -13.73
N GLY A 129 -8.37 -14.22 -14.40
CA GLY A 129 -8.87 -12.96 -13.84
C GLY A 129 -7.87 -12.19 -12.95
N ARG A 130 -6.70 -12.76 -12.66
CA ARG A 130 -5.66 -12.09 -11.86
C ARG A 130 -4.65 -11.40 -12.77
N LEU A 131 -5.10 -10.38 -13.47
CA LEU A 131 -4.27 -9.60 -14.40
C LEU A 131 -3.73 -8.36 -13.70
N ILE A 132 -2.43 -8.14 -13.88
CA ILE A 132 -1.73 -6.92 -13.41
C ILE A 132 -1.69 -5.86 -14.51
N GLU A 133 -1.67 -4.61 -14.11
CA GLU A 133 -1.41 -3.47 -15.01
C GLU A 133 -0.11 -2.75 -14.60
N PRO A 134 0.65 -2.24 -15.55
CA PRO A 134 0.54 -2.45 -16.99
C PRO A 134 0.89 -3.90 -17.37
N ALA A 135 0.57 -4.30 -18.60
CA ALA A 135 0.86 -5.65 -19.10
C ALA A 135 2.35 -5.89 -19.34
N ASN A 136 3.11 -4.83 -19.63
CA ASN A 136 4.57 -4.85 -19.81
C ASN A 136 5.30 -4.87 -18.47
N GLU A 137 6.57 -5.20 -18.52
CA GLU A 137 7.48 -4.97 -17.41
C GLU A 137 7.52 -3.50 -17.03
N ILE A 138 7.62 -3.21 -15.73
CA ILE A 138 7.59 -1.82 -15.25
C ILE A 138 9.00 -1.25 -15.15
N VAL A 139 9.21 -0.12 -15.83
CA VAL A 139 10.51 0.57 -15.88
C VAL A 139 10.34 2.06 -15.58
N SER A 140 9.27 2.68 -16.09
CA SER A 140 9.00 4.10 -15.90
C SER A 140 8.19 4.38 -14.63
N LEU A 141 8.24 5.63 -14.16
CA LEU A 141 7.40 6.07 -13.03
C LEU A 141 5.90 5.81 -13.27
N ALA A 142 5.42 6.00 -14.50
CA ALA A 142 4.03 5.74 -14.84
C ALA A 142 3.68 4.23 -14.71
N ASP A 143 4.60 3.36 -15.10
CA ASP A 143 4.42 1.92 -14.98
C ASP A 143 4.36 1.48 -13.51
N TYR A 144 5.30 1.94 -12.67
CA TYR A 144 5.30 1.64 -11.23
C TYR A 144 4.02 2.12 -10.56
N ARG A 145 3.57 3.34 -10.85
CA ARG A 145 2.31 3.89 -10.33
C ARG A 145 1.11 3.04 -10.72
N LEU A 146 1.02 2.66 -11.99
CA LEU A 146 -0.07 1.82 -12.48
C LEU A 146 -0.02 0.41 -11.87
N ARG A 147 1.17 -0.15 -11.63
CA ARG A 147 1.33 -1.43 -10.95
C ARG A 147 0.84 -1.35 -9.50
N TYR A 148 1.21 -0.31 -8.73
CA TYR A 148 0.66 -0.09 -7.40
C TYR A 148 -0.86 0.05 -7.43
N ALA A 149 -1.40 0.85 -8.35
CA ALA A 149 -2.84 1.01 -8.51
C ALA A 149 -3.56 -0.32 -8.78
N SER A 150 -2.98 -1.16 -9.65
CA SER A 150 -3.49 -2.50 -9.96
C SER A 150 -3.58 -3.40 -8.72
N TYR A 151 -2.51 -3.46 -7.92
CA TYR A 151 -2.51 -4.22 -6.66
C TYR A 151 -3.48 -3.64 -5.63
N ARG A 152 -3.47 -2.33 -5.44
CA ARG A 152 -4.34 -1.62 -4.48
C ARG A 152 -5.82 -1.63 -4.85
N ALA A 153 -6.17 -2.03 -6.07
CA ALA A 153 -7.55 -2.27 -6.48
C ALA A 153 -8.12 -3.60 -5.95
N ASP A 154 -7.26 -4.53 -5.47
CA ASP A 154 -7.71 -5.79 -4.91
C ASP A 154 -8.46 -5.57 -3.58
N PRO A 155 -9.71 -6.09 -3.44
CA PRO A 155 -10.53 -5.85 -2.26
C PRO A 155 -9.96 -6.46 -0.97
N ASP A 156 -9.27 -7.60 -1.05
CA ASP A 156 -8.71 -8.28 0.11
C ASP A 156 -7.47 -7.52 0.63
N LEU A 157 -6.67 -6.97 -0.30
CA LEU A 157 -5.57 -6.09 0.05
C LEU A 157 -6.07 -4.76 0.64
N GLN A 158 -7.16 -4.20 0.12
CA GLN A 158 -7.80 -3.03 0.73
C GLN A 158 -8.32 -3.33 2.14
N ALA A 159 -8.90 -4.51 2.35
CA ALA A 159 -9.44 -4.92 3.65
C ALA A 159 -8.36 -4.97 4.74
N ILE A 160 -7.18 -5.55 4.44
CA ILE A 160 -6.09 -5.60 5.43
C ILE A 160 -5.52 -4.21 5.73
N HIS A 161 -5.40 -3.33 4.72
CA HIS A 161 -5.00 -1.94 4.93
C HIS A 161 -6.00 -1.13 5.75
N ALA A 162 -7.29 -1.42 5.59
CA ALA A 162 -8.34 -0.77 6.36
C ALA A 162 -8.46 -1.31 7.80
N ARG A 163 -7.92 -2.50 8.08
CA ARG A 163 -8.12 -3.20 9.36
C ARG A 163 -7.20 -2.76 10.50
N ALA A 164 -5.96 -2.40 10.20
CA ALA A 164 -4.95 -2.02 11.19
C ALA A 164 -3.86 -1.14 10.56
N PRO A 165 -3.02 -0.47 11.38
CA PRO A 165 -1.81 0.15 10.86
C PRO A 165 -0.99 -0.89 10.10
N MET A 166 -0.50 -0.52 8.92
CA MET A 166 0.37 -1.38 8.13
C MET A 166 1.71 -0.69 7.92
N LEU A 167 2.78 -1.35 8.35
CA LEU A 167 4.15 -0.93 8.05
C LEU A 167 4.68 -1.79 6.91
N CYS A 168 5.15 -1.13 5.88
CA CYS A 168 5.74 -1.80 4.73
C CYS A 168 7.21 -1.41 4.61
N MET A 169 8.03 -2.36 4.27
CA MET A 169 9.38 -2.15 3.76
C MET A 169 9.43 -2.67 2.32
N TRP A 170 10.40 -2.25 1.57
CA TRP A 170 10.68 -2.82 0.25
C TRP A 170 11.68 -3.97 0.35
N ASP A 171 11.59 -4.89 -0.59
CA ASP A 171 12.63 -5.82 -0.97
C ASP A 171 13.08 -5.48 -2.40
N ASP A 172 13.52 -6.42 -3.19
CA ASP A 172 14.04 -6.14 -4.52
C ASP A 172 12.94 -5.92 -5.57
N HIS A 173 11.82 -6.64 -5.53
CA HIS A 173 10.76 -6.56 -6.53
C HIS A 173 9.99 -5.23 -6.55
N GLU A 174 10.06 -4.42 -5.51
CA GLU A 174 9.59 -3.04 -5.58
C GLU A 174 10.40 -2.18 -6.57
N PHE A 175 11.58 -2.67 -6.97
CA PHE A 175 12.47 -2.11 -7.99
C PHE A 175 12.58 -3.03 -9.19
N ALA A 176 13.32 -4.12 -9.07
CA ALA A 176 13.47 -5.23 -10.02
C ALA A 176 14.20 -6.39 -9.35
N ASN A 177 13.93 -7.63 -9.78
CA ASN A 177 14.53 -8.83 -9.22
C ASN A 177 16.04 -8.73 -9.00
N ASP A 178 16.49 -9.17 -7.81
CA ASP A 178 17.88 -9.11 -7.36
C ASP A 178 18.50 -7.71 -7.49
N ALA A 179 17.76 -6.66 -7.07
CA ALA A 179 18.23 -5.28 -7.10
C ALA A 179 19.42 -5.06 -6.15
N TYR A 180 20.43 -4.36 -6.65
CA TYR A 180 21.59 -3.91 -5.88
C TYR A 180 21.91 -2.44 -6.17
N ALA A 181 23.01 -1.92 -5.63
CA ALA A 181 23.32 -0.48 -5.71
C ALA A 181 23.29 0.06 -7.14
N ASP A 182 23.94 -0.63 -8.07
CA ASP A 182 24.23 -0.16 -9.43
C ASP A 182 23.50 -0.94 -10.53
N GLY A 183 22.52 -1.79 -10.19
CA GLY A 183 21.80 -2.61 -11.15
C GLY A 183 20.80 -3.56 -10.49
N ALA A 184 20.23 -4.44 -11.30
CA ALA A 184 19.41 -5.56 -10.89
C ALA A 184 19.59 -6.72 -11.88
N GLN A 185 19.27 -7.95 -11.46
CA GLN A 185 19.25 -9.08 -12.38
C GLN A 185 18.22 -8.84 -13.49
N ASN A 186 17.05 -8.32 -13.13
CA ASN A 186 15.99 -7.96 -14.06
C ASN A 186 16.06 -6.47 -14.46
N HIS A 187 17.23 -6.07 -15.00
CA HIS A 187 17.41 -4.76 -15.64
C HIS A 187 18.37 -4.88 -16.81
N GLN A 188 17.84 -4.74 -18.03
CA GLN A 188 18.56 -4.94 -19.27
C GLN A 188 19.00 -3.61 -19.89
N ALA A 189 20.05 -3.64 -20.72
CA ALA A 189 20.63 -2.46 -21.34
C ALA A 189 19.66 -1.61 -22.20
N ASN A 190 18.59 -2.22 -22.71
CA ASN A 190 17.55 -1.55 -23.48
C ASN A 190 16.47 -0.86 -22.62
N GLU A 191 16.52 -0.98 -21.31
CA GLU A 191 15.55 -0.39 -20.37
C GLU A 191 15.99 0.96 -19.83
N GLY A 192 17.14 1.44 -20.29
CA GLY A 192 17.67 2.74 -19.93
C GLY A 192 18.62 2.71 -18.74
N ASP A 193 18.77 3.86 -18.09
CA ASP A 193 19.65 4.00 -16.96
C ASP A 193 19.04 3.45 -15.67
N TRP A 194 19.77 2.59 -14.98
CA TRP A 194 19.32 1.97 -13.71
C TRP A 194 18.95 2.98 -12.63
N GLN A 195 19.74 4.03 -12.47
CA GLN A 195 19.47 5.03 -11.43
C GLN A 195 18.15 5.79 -11.70
N THR A 196 17.81 5.97 -12.98
CA THR A 196 16.53 6.55 -13.38
C THR A 196 15.37 5.60 -13.04
N ARG A 197 15.47 4.30 -13.34
CA ARG A 197 14.47 3.29 -12.97
C ARG A 197 14.32 3.20 -11.45
N LYS A 198 15.44 3.12 -10.72
CA LYS A 198 15.46 3.06 -9.24
C LYS A 198 14.77 4.27 -8.62
N ALA A 199 15.07 5.48 -9.10
CA ALA A 199 14.42 6.70 -8.61
C ALA A 199 12.91 6.74 -8.91
N ALA A 200 12.48 6.20 -10.06
CA ALA A 200 11.07 6.06 -10.42
C ALA A 200 10.33 5.08 -9.48
N ALA A 201 10.92 3.92 -9.23
CA ALA A 201 10.42 2.91 -8.30
C ALA A 201 10.30 3.46 -6.87
N GLU A 202 11.36 4.06 -6.35
CA GLU A 202 11.38 4.67 -5.02
C GLU A 202 10.32 5.77 -4.88
N LYS A 203 10.15 6.61 -5.90
CA LYS A 203 9.14 7.66 -5.90
C LYS A 203 7.74 7.07 -5.85
N ALA A 204 7.42 6.08 -6.68
CA ALA A 204 6.12 5.42 -6.68
C ALA A 204 5.85 4.74 -5.33
N TYR A 205 6.84 4.05 -4.76
CA TYR A 205 6.74 3.46 -3.42
C TYR A 205 6.36 4.51 -2.37
N ARG A 206 7.08 5.64 -2.32
CA ARG A 206 6.81 6.72 -1.35
C ARG A 206 5.46 7.41 -1.55
N GLU A 207 4.88 7.33 -2.74
CA GLU A 207 3.55 7.85 -3.03
C GLU A 207 2.46 6.89 -2.54
N TRP A 208 2.62 5.59 -2.79
CA TRP A 208 1.58 4.58 -2.57
C TRP A 208 1.66 3.86 -1.21
N MET A 209 2.84 3.85 -0.59
CA MET A 209 3.15 3.23 0.70
C MET A 209 3.55 4.28 1.73
#